data_42e15c40a58ea8a17d20e72efd3625ea
#
_entry.id   42e15c40a58ea8a17d20e72efd3625ea
#
_cell.length_a   1.000
_cell.length_b   1.000
_cell.length_c   1.000
_cell.angle_alpha   90.00
_cell.angle_beta   90.00
_cell.angle_gamma   90.00
#
_symmetry.space_group_name_H-M   'P 1'
#
loop_
_entity.id
_entity.type
_entity.pdbx_description
1 polymer ?
#
loop_
_entity_poly.entity_id
_entity_poly.type
_entity_poly.pdbx_seq_one_letter_code
_entity_poly.pdbx_strand_id
1 'polypeptide(L)'
;MGRVGNNSFTIYINCSIIYDGRIVTMNKILVVNDGLRIAYAYNPNVRSVCWGVFVGVGSMDESEKNSGISHLIEHMCFKGTKTRSAYDIVRESENLGANINAFTSKEQTAFYVQCVDDSVEKCVEILADIVQNMTFDQEELEKEKQVVIEEIAMSEDAPDDLAGDLAAEAFWGENSLSRPILGTKENVEGFTREDLFAHVRRYYTKENIVLSVVGNVEEREVVRLAETYFHFAAGAVEKTDAVYPRKAVQRFRKKDVEQCNVVLVYDGLKRYDEDTYALNVFDAVLGGGMSSILFQKVREELGLAYSVYSYPASYRTMGAYCIYIGTTPAKADIALRTIAKIVEDLKAKGIDREQMERGRTQTLSNYVFGMENGMSVMRVQARRLMYKGEAFDVDEEINKIKEVDLDKINALIKRVFAAAPAVGVVAPEYVDCKGVFDGNQ
;
A
#
# COMPACT_ATOMS: atom_id res chain seq x y z
N MET A 1 37.70 26.85 22.78
CA MET A 1 37.18 27.08 21.42
C MET A 1 37.39 25.81 20.62
N GLY A 2 36.42 24.93 20.63
CA GLY A 2 36.41 23.69 19.88
C GLY A 2 35.26 23.76 18.89
N ARG A 3 35.56 23.76 17.60
CA ARG A 3 34.56 23.63 16.53
C ARG A 3 34.02 22.20 16.54
N VAL A 4 32.75 22.04 16.85
CA VAL A 4 32.02 20.81 16.59
C VAL A 4 31.74 20.80 15.07
N GLY A 5 32.39 19.89 14.36
CA GLY A 5 32.13 19.70 12.92
C GLY A 5 30.81 18.97 12.74
N ASN A 6 29.90 19.57 12.04
CA ASN A 6 28.71 18.92 11.51
C ASN A 6 29.14 17.87 10.46
N ASN A 7 29.11 16.61 10.82
CA ASN A 7 29.31 15.50 9.89
C ASN A 7 27.96 15.09 9.28
N SER A 8 27.46 15.87 8.33
CA SER A 8 26.38 15.42 7.45
C SER A 8 27.03 14.62 6.32
N PHE A 9 26.89 13.30 6.33
CA PHE A 9 27.32 12.46 5.23
C PHE A 9 26.20 12.41 4.19
N THR A 10 26.42 13.06 3.05
CA THR A 10 25.55 12.93 1.87
C THR A 10 26.08 11.79 1.01
N ILE A 11 25.33 10.70 0.89
CA ILE A 11 25.63 9.65 -0.08
C ILE A 11 24.96 10.06 -1.39
N TYR A 12 25.79 10.49 -2.37
CA TYR A 12 25.31 10.84 -3.71
C TYR A 12 25.13 9.57 -4.54
N ILE A 13 23.89 9.24 -4.90
CA ILE A 13 23.60 8.40 -6.07
C ILE A 13 23.00 9.36 -7.09
N ASN A 14 23.79 9.72 -8.12
CA ASN A 14 23.35 10.62 -9.17
C ASN A 14 22.52 9.84 -10.19
N CYS A 15 21.21 10.09 -10.24
CA CYS A 15 20.38 9.83 -11.41
C CYS A 15 19.79 11.15 -11.87
N SER A 16 20.31 11.68 -12.97
CA SER A 16 19.81 12.90 -13.61
C SER A 16 19.05 12.52 -14.88
N ILE A 17 17.77 12.82 -14.92
CA ILE A 17 17.00 12.73 -16.17
C ILE A 17 17.12 14.07 -16.89
N ILE A 18 17.73 14.06 -18.06
CA ILE A 18 17.70 15.19 -19.01
C ILE A 18 16.64 14.87 -20.05
N TYR A 19 15.47 15.45 -19.92
CA TYR A 19 14.45 15.43 -20.97
C TYR A 19 14.45 16.81 -21.65
N ASP A 20 14.77 16.86 -22.92
CA ASP A 20 14.78 18.09 -23.74
C ASP A 20 15.64 19.24 -23.13
N GLY A 21 16.82 18.91 -22.58
CA GLY A 21 17.75 19.89 -22.00
C GLY A 21 17.36 20.44 -20.62
N ARG A 22 16.34 19.87 -19.96
CA ARG A 22 15.91 20.24 -18.60
C ARG A 22 16.19 19.11 -17.61
N ILE A 23 16.78 19.44 -16.46
CA ILE A 23 16.93 18.51 -15.32
C ILE A 23 15.53 18.35 -14.71
N VAL A 24 14.92 17.16 -14.87
CA VAL A 24 13.52 16.99 -14.50
C VAL A 24 13.34 16.44 -13.10
N THR A 25 14.24 15.62 -12.57
CA THR A 25 14.17 15.22 -11.15
C THR A 25 15.47 14.55 -10.73
N MET A 26 16.11 15.01 -9.67
CA MET A 26 17.25 14.29 -9.05
C MET A 26 16.70 13.58 -7.81
N ASN A 27 16.51 12.27 -7.90
CA ASN A 27 16.17 11.47 -6.73
C ASN A 27 17.44 11.19 -5.93
N LYS A 28 17.45 11.57 -4.65
CA LYS A 28 18.60 11.44 -3.76
C LYS A 28 18.22 10.83 -2.43
N ILE A 29 19.19 10.23 -1.78
CA ILE A 29 19.09 9.87 -0.37
C ILE A 29 19.92 10.89 0.40
N LEU A 30 19.27 11.56 1.37
CA LEU A 30 19.93 12.42 2.34
C LEU A 30 19.92 11.73 3.70
N VAL A 31 20.91 12.01 4.53
CA VAL A 31 20.98 11.48 5.90
C VAL A 31 21.27 12.64 6.84
N VAL A 32 20.39 12.83 7.81
CA VAL A 32 20.45 13.90 8.81
C VAL A 32 20.33 13.31 10.23
N ASN A 33 20.55 14.12 11.26
CA ASN A 33 20.33 13.76 12.67
C ASN A 33 20.88 12.37 13.03
N ASP A 34 22.15 12.12 12.69
CA ASP A 34 22.87 10.88 12.99
C ASP A 34 22.18 9.59 12.48
N GLY A 35 21.54 9.66 11.33
CA GLY A 35 21.03 8.46 10.68
C GLY A 35 19.60 8.50 10.18
N LEU A 36 18.84 9.58 10.36
CA LEU A 36 17.51 9.73 9.78
C LEU A 36 17.62 9.87 8.26
N ARG A 37 16.98 8.96 7.53
CA ARG A 37 17.05 8.86 6.07
C ARG A 37 15.92 9.63 5.40
N ILE A 38 16.25 10.35 4.34
CA ILE A 38 15.29 11.12 3.53
C ILE A 38 15.38 10.68 2.07
N ALA A 39 14.28 10.26 1.48
CA ALA A 39 14.13 10.16 0.03
C ALA A 39 13.71 11.53 -0.51
N TYR A 40 14.49 12.12 -1.40
CA TYR A 40 14.29 13.48 -1.86
C TYR A 40 14.24 13.57 -3.38
N ALA A 41 13.24 14.27 -3.90
CA ALA A 41 13.09 14.55 -5.33
C ALA A 41 12.72 16.03 -5.56
N TYR A 42 13.65 16.78 -6.13
CA TYR A 42 13.43 18.20 -6.47
C TYR A 42 12.69 18.37 -7.78
N ASN A 43 11.61 19.14 -7.77
CA ASN A 43 10.88 19.51 -8.98
C ASN A 43 10.54 21.00 -8.98
N PRO A 44 11.34 21.86 -9.65
CA PRO A 44 11.11 23.29 -9.70
C PRO A 44 9.95 23.72 -10.64
N ASN A 45 9.37 22.78 -11.41
CA ASN A 45 8.31 23.06 -12.36
C ASN A 45 6.90 23.04 -11.73
N VAL A 46 6.81 22.69 -10.44
CA VAL A 46 5.56 22.69 -9.66
C VAL A 46 5.65 23.72 -8.54
N ARG A 47 4.50 24.16 -8.03
CA ARG A 47 4.40 25.06 -6.86
C ARG A 47 4.03 24.29 -5.59
N SER A 48 3.97 22.97 -5.67
CA SER A 48 3.60 22.11 -4.55
C SER A 48 4.80 21.39 -3.97
N VAL A 49 4.71 21.07 -2.67
CA VAL A 49 5.62 20.19 -1.95
C VAL A 49 4.80 19.13 -1.24
N CYS A 50 5.21 17.87 -1.41
CA CYS A 50 4.71 16.74 -0.66
C CYS A 50 5.79 16.32 0.34
N TRP A 51 5.47 16.26 1.62
CA TRP A 51 6.38 15.83 2.68
C TRP A 51 5.72 14.73 3.50
N GLY A 52 6.37 13.58 3.63
CA GLY A 52 5.84 12.41 4.34
C GLY A 52 6.81 11.86 5.37
N VAL A 53 6.26 11.37 6.47
CA VAL A 53 6.93 10.56 7.51
C VAL A 53 6.40 9.15 7.37
N PHE A 54 7.24 8.21 6.98
CA PHE A 54 6.88 6.82 6.77
C PHE A 54 7.50 5.98 7.87
N VAL A 55 6.67 5.36 8.69
CA VAL A 55 7.09 4.46 9.76
C VAL A 55 6.96 3.03 9.26
N GLY A 56 8.02 2.26 9.35
CA GLY A 56 8.04 0.86 8.91
C GLY A 56 7.30 -0.06 9.88
N VAL A 57 6.06 0.22 10.22
CA VAL A 57 5.16 -0.61 11.02
C VAL A 57 3.75 -0.52 10.48
N GLY A 58 3.07 -1.63 10.37
CA GLY A 58 1.68 -1.73 9.98
C GLY A 58 1.03 -2.97 10.59
N SER A 59 -0.19 -3.30 10.17
CA SER A 59 -0.95 -4.39 10.79
C SER A 59 -0.27 -5.76 10.69
N MET A 60 0.67 -5.95 9.76
CA MET A 60 1.45 -7.18 9.66
C MET A 60 2.47 -7.35 10.81
N ASP A 61 2.90 -6.26 11.42
CA ASP A 61 3.86 -6.26 12.54
C ASP A 61 3.16 -6.39 13.91
N GLU A 62 1.83 -6.44 13.92
CA GLU A 62 1.01 -6.56 15.12
C GLU A 62 0.79 -8.02 15.53
N SER A 63 0.72 -8.26 16.84
CA SER A 63 0.24 -9.54 17.38
C SER A 63 -1.29 -9.61 17.35
N GLU A 64 -1.85 -10.77 17.63
CA GLU A 64 -3.30 -10.93 17.75
C GLU A 64 -3.92 -9.96 18.77
N LYS A 65 -3.24 -9.78 19.90
CA LYS A 65 -3.74 -8.94 21.01
C LYS A 65 -3.70 -7.44 20.76
N ASN A 66 -2.83 -7.01 19.84
CA ASN A 66 -2.69 -5.58 19.51
C ASN A 66 -3.02 -5.28 18.03
N SER A 67 -3.77 -6.19 17.38
CA SER A 67 -4.29 -5.94 16.02
C SER A 67 -5.22 -4.74 16.00
N GLY A 68 -4.92 -3.78 15.12
CA GLY A 68 -5.63 -2.50 14.97
C GLY A 68 -4.96 -1.32 15.68
N ILE A 69 -3.90 -1.54 16.46
CA ILE A 69 -3.27 -0.46 17.22
C ILE A 69 -2.59 0.59 16.32
N SER A 70 -1.98 0.18 15.21
CA SER A 70 -1.35 1.13 14.27
C SER A 70 -2.38 2.06 13.65
N HIS A 71 -3.55 1.54 13.31
CA HIS A 71 -4.65 2.31 12.77
C HIS A 71 -5.25 3.28 13.81
N LEU A 72 -5.47 2.81 15.04
CA LEU A 72 -5.94 3.70 16.10
C LEU A 72 -4.92 4.82 16.42
N ILE A 73 -3.61 4.55 16.36
CA ILE A 73 -2.57 5.59 16.51
C ILE A 73 -2.63 6.59 15.37
N GLU A 74 -2.89 6.14 14.14
CA GLU A 74 -3.10 7.04 13.00
C GLU A 74 -4.22 8.04 13.28
N HIS A 75 -5.38 7.60 13.74
CA HIS A 75 -6.48 8.47 14.16
C HIS A 75 -6.08 9.42 15.28
N MET A 76 -5.45 8.88 16.30
CA MET A 76 -5.10 9.62 17.51
C MET A 76 -4.01 10.69 17.29
N CYS A 77 -3.21 10.61 16.23
CA CYS A 77 -2.20 11.65 15.96
C CYS A 77 -2.81 13.01 15.59
N PHE A 78 -4.07 13.03 15.12
CA PHE A 78 -4.82 14.25 14.82
C PHE A 78 -5.66 14.77 16.00
N LYS A 79 -5.67 14.07 17.14
CA LYS A 79 -6.52 14.39 18.30
C LYS A 79 -5.81 15.25 19.35
N GLY A 80 -4.65 15.77 19.05
CA GLY A 80 -3.94 16.74 19.84
C GLY A 80 -2.50 16.35 20.16
N THR A 81 -1.70 17.38 20.28
CA THR A 81 -0.29 17.33 20.65
C THR A 81 -0.07 18.09 21.97
N LYS A 82 1.18 18.18 22.42
CA LYS A 82 1.53 19.01 23.59
C LYS A 82 1.29 20.51 23.36
N THR A 83 1.21 20.96 22.10
CA THR A 83 1.16 22.37 21.72
C THR A 83 -0.09 22.75 20.94
N ARG A 84 -0.81 21.79 20.38
CA ARG A 84 -1.98 22.00 19.53
C ARG A 84 -3.14 21.10 19.95
N SER A 85 -4.33 21.68 20.06
CA SER A 85 -5.57 20.87 20.12
C SER A 85 -5.88 20.25 18.75
N ALA A 86 -6.82 19.30 18.70
CA ALA A 86 -7.31 18.74 17.43
C ALA A 86 -7.83 19.84 16.48
N TYR A 87 -8.56 20.82 17.04
CA TYR A 87 -9.06 21.96 16.25
C TYR A 87 -7.93 22.83 15.72
N ASP A 88 -6.86 23.08 16.52
CA ASP A 88 -5.72 23.88 16.09
C ASP A 88 -4.97 23.21 14.94
N ILE A 89 -4.80 21.89 14.96
CA ILE A 89 -4.16 21.13 13.87
C ILE A 89 -4.91 21.37 12.55
N VAL A 90 -6.23 21.21 12.56
CA VAL A 90 -7.06 21.41 11.37
C VAL A 90 -7.02 22.86 10.92
N ARG A 91 -7.31 23.80 11.82
CA ARG A 91 -7.36 25.23 11.53
C ARG A 91 -6.04 25.77 10.99
N GLU A 92 -4.91 25.41 11.60
CA GLU A 92 -3.60 25.87 11.15
C GLU A 92 -3.26 25.29 9.78
N SER A 93 -3.57 24.03 9.52
CA SER A 93 -3.36 23.39 8.20
C SER A 93 -4.25 24.03 7.12
N GLU A 94 -5.52 24.27 7.40
CA GLU A 94 -6.44 24.93 6.45
C GLU A 94 -6.04 26.37 6.16
N ASN A 95 -5.59 27.13 7.17
CA ASN A 95 -5.09 28.50 6.99
C ASN A 95 -3.85 28.57 6.08
N LEU A 96 -3.09 27.49 5.97
CA LEU A 96 -1.94 27.35 5.07
C LEU A 96 -2.33 26.78 3.69
N GLY A 97 -3.61 26.43 3.49
CA GLY A 97 -4.06 25.72 2.31
C GLY A 97 -3.43 24.35 2.15
N ALA A 98 -3.03 23.74 3.25
CA ALA A 98 -2.36 22.46 3.27
C ALA A 98 -3.36 21.30 3.38
N ASN A 99 -3.05 20.19 2.70
CA ASN A 99 -3.75 18.93 2.86
C ASN A 99 -2.87 18.00 3.69
N ILE A 100 -3.23 17.81 4.96
CA ILE A 100 -2.56 16.90 5.89
C ILE A 100 -3.40 15.65 6.06
N ASN A 101 -2.75 14.47 5.99
CA ASN A 101 -3.45 13.19 6.07
C ASN A 101 -2.50 12.08 6.51
N ALA A 102 -3.04 10.87 6.75
CA ALA A 102 -2.28 9.68 7.08
C ALA A 102 -2.90 8.44 6.44
N PHE A 103 -2.22 7.32 6.50
CA PHE A 103 -2.77 6.01 6.20
C PHE A 103 -1.99 4.90 6.91
N THR A 104 -2.67 3.84 7.25
CA THR A 104 -2.10 2.59 7.72
C THR A 104 -2.28 1.49 6.67
N SER A 105 -1.23 0.71 6.45
CA SER A 105 -1.24 -0.46 5.58
C SER A 105 -0.75 -1.69 6.34
N LYS A 106 -0.63 -2.83 5.65
CA LYS A 106 -0.07 -4.04 6.26
C LYS A 106 1.37 -3.85 6.77
N GLU A 107 2.18 -3.01 6.13
CA GLU A 107 3.63 -2.93 6.38
C GLU A 107 4.14 -1.56 6.82
N GLN A 108 3.32 -0.52 6.72
CA GLN A 108 3.73 0.84 7.06
C GLN A 108 2.55 1.70 7.51
N THR A 109 2.85 2.66 8.38
CA THR A 109 1.98 3.78 8.72
C THR A 109 2.66 5.05 8.22
N ALA A 110 1.94 5.92 7.55
CA ALA A 110 2.47 7.13 6.95
C ALA A 110 1.64 8.35 7.29
N PHE A 111 2.32 9.44 7.61
CA PHE A 111 1.76 10.76 7.87
C PHE A 111 2.35 11.72 6.85
N TYR A 112 1.54 12.54 6.22
CA TYR A 112 2.03 13.40 5.16
C TYR A 112 1.25 14.68 5.02
N VAL A 113 1.91 15.67 4.43
CA VAL A 113 1.31 16.95 4.07
C VAL A 113 1.63 17.28 2.62
N GLN A 114 0.65 17.84 1.94
CA GLN A 114 0.83 18.49 0.65
C GLN A 114 0.47 19.97 0.81
N CYS A 115 1.39 20.84 0.41
CA CYS A 115 1.23 22.29 0.54
C CYS A 115 1.85 23.03 -0.64
N VAL A 116 1.65 24.34 -0.71
CA VAL A 116 2.40 25.22 -1.62
C VAL A 116 3.78 25.51 -1.05
N ASP A 117 4.74 25.78 -1.92
CA ASP A 117 6.15 25.99 -1.58
C ASP A 117 6.40 27.14 -0.57
N ASP A 118 5.54 28.18 -0.56
CA ASP A 118 5.64 29.30 0.39
C ASP A 118 5.27 28.90 1.85
N SER A 119 4.58 27.78 2.06
CA SER A 119 4.05 27.34 3.36
C SER A 119 4.78 26.13 3.94
N VAL A 120 5.83 25.63 3.28
CA VAL A 120 6.50 24.34 3.59
C VAL A 120 6.94 24.27 5.05
N GLU A 121 7.64 25.28 5.57
CA GLU A 121 8.20 25.25 6.93
C GLU A 121 7.10 25.05 7.98
N LYS A 122 6.00 25.83 7.90
CA LYS A 122 4.89 25.69 8.84
C LYS A 122 4.16 24.35 8.73
N CYS A 123 4.00 23.85 7.52
CA CYS A 123 3.38 22.53 7.29
C CYS A 123 4.24 21.40 7.83
N VAL A 124 5.56 21.48 7.67
CA VAL A 124 6.53 20.52 8.21
C VAL A 124 6.56 20.59 9.74
N GLU A 125 6.48 21.77 10.34
CA GLU A 125 6.38 21.95 11.80
C GLU A 125 5.12 21.24 12.34
N ILE A 126 3.95 21.43 11.71
CA ILE A 126 2.70 20.76 12.13
C ILE A 126 2.83 19.24 11.97
N LEU A 127 3.34 18.77 10.82
CA LEU A 127 3.54 17.34 10.57
C LEU A 127 4.48 16.70 11.60
N ALA A 128 5.58 17.37 11.92
CA ALA A 128 6.53 16.89 12.93
C ALA A 128 5.91 16.83 14.32
N ASP A 129 5.08 17.83 14.66
CA ASP A 129 4.40 17.90 15.95
C ASP A 129 3.39 16.76 16.13
N ILE A 130 2.52 16.53 15.13
CA ILE A 130 1.52 15.46 15.21
C ILE A 130 2.13 14.04 15.28
N VAL A 131 3.35 13.84 14.72
CA VAL A 131 4.00 12.51 14.74
C VAL A 131 4.81 12.28 16.01
N GLN A 132 5.40 13.33 16.60
CA GLN A 132 6.35 13.19 17.72
C GLN A 132 5.77 13.57 19.08
N ASN A 133 4.75 14.43 19.11
CA ASN A 133 4.24 15.04 20.33
C ASN A 133 2.81 14.65 20.66
N MET A 134 2.32 13.52 20.13
CA MET A 134 1.02 12.97 20.45
C MET A 134 0.79 12.89 21.96
N THR A 135 -0.37 13.31 22.43
CA THR A 135 -0.72 13.26 23.85
C THR A 135 -1.56 12.05 24.20
N PHE A 136 -2.25 11.48 23.23
CA PHE A 136 -3.23 10.43 23.42
C PHE A 136 -4.16 10.75 24.59
N ASP A 137 -4.81 11.93 24.51
CA ASP A 137 -5.75 12.34 25.55
C ASP A 137 -6.79 11.25 25.80
N GLN A 138 -7.12 11.00 27.08
CA GLN A 138 -7.97 9.87 27.43
C GLN A 138 -9.40 10.03 26.92
N GLU A 139 -9.95 11.25 26.95
CA GLU A 139 -11.32 11.50 26.48
C GLU A 139 -11.40 11.37 24.96
N GLU A 140 -10.39 11.87 24.26
CA GLU A 140 -10.28 11.74 22.80
C GLU A 140 -10.06 10.28 22.39
N LEU A 141 -9.26 9.52 23.14
CA LEU A 141 -9.06 8.09 22.89
C LEU A 141 -10.37 7.32 22.97
N GLU A 142 -11.20 7.54 24.00
CA GLU A 142 -12.48 6.85 24.13
C GLU A 142 -13.47 7.24 23.01
N LYS A 143 -13.43 8.48 22.53
CA LYS A 143 -14.23 8.91 21.37
C LYS A 143 -13.75 8.23 20.09
N GLU A 144 -12.43 8.21 19.83
CA GLU A 144 -11.88 7.63 18.61
C GLU A 144 -12.03 6.11 18.56
N LYS A 145 -11.99 5.42 19.68
CA LYS A 145 -12.35 4.00 19.73
C LYS A 145 -13.75 3.75 19.15
N GLN A 146 -14.73 4.60 19.50
CA GLN A 146 -16.08 4.46 18.93
C GLN A 146 -16.10 4.71 17.42
N VAL A 147 -15.36 5.70 16.93
CA VAL A 147 -15.22 5.98 15.49
C VAL A 147 -14.63 4.77 14.76
N VAL A 148 -13.53 4.21 15.28
CA VAL A 148 -12.88 3.03 14.66
C VAL A 148 -13.80 1.80 14.72
N ILE A 149 -14.58 1.61 15.79
CA ILE A 149 -15.57 0.53 15.89
C ILE A 149 -16.69 0.70 14.84
N GLU A 150 -17.12 1.94 14.58
CA GLU A 150 -18.07 2.21 13.50
C GLU A 150 -17.45 1.92 12.11
N GLU A 151 -16.17 2.24 11.90
CA GLU A 151 -15.47 1.89 10.66
C GLU A 151 -15.31 0.38 10.47
N ILE A 152 -15.04 -0.38 11.54
CA ILE A 152 -15.04 -1.85 11.51
C ILE A 152 -16.42 -2.35 11.07
N ALA A 153 -17.50 -1.84 11.65
CA ALA A 153 -18.85 -2.22 11.28
C ALA A 153 -19.17 -1.86 9.82
N MET A 154 -18.73 -0.69 9.34
CA MET A 154 -18.89 -0.29 7.93
C MET A 154 -18.12 -1.22 6.98
N SER A 155 -16.88 -1.60 7.31
CA SER A 155 -16.08 -2.55 6.52
C SER A 155 -16.71 -3.94 6.52
N GLU A 156 -17.22 -4.41 7.66
CA GLU A 156 -17.97 -5.67 7.72
C GLU A 156 -19.28 -5.61 6.92
N ASP A 157 -19.87 -4.42 6.75
CA ASP A 157 -21.08 -4.22 5.96
C ASP A 157 -20.82 -4.05 4.47
N ALA A 158 -19.59 -3.75 4.04
CA ALA A 158 -19.17 -3.72 2.66
C ALA A 158 -18.89 -5.15 2.13
N PRO A 159 -19.70 -5.71 1.23
CA PRO A 159 -19.58 -7.12 0.86
C PRO A 159 -18.30 -7.46 0.10
N ASP A 160 -17.77 -6.52 -0.66
CA ASP A 160 -16.51 -6.63 -1.41
C ASP A 160 -15.29 -6.60 -0.48
N ASP A 161 -15.24 -5.69 0.50
CA ASP A 161 -14.19 -5.63 1.51
C ASP A 161 -14.18 -6.91 2.35
N LEU A 162 -15.34 -7.32 2.86
CA LEU A 162 -15.49 -8.55 3.64
C LEU A 162 -15.10 -9.80 2.83
N ALA A 163 -15.41 -9.86 1.52
CA ALA A 163 -14.98 -10.96 0.66
C ALA A 163 -13.44 -11.00 0.53
N GLY A 164 -12.79 -9.83 0.49
CA GLY A 164 -11.34 -9.68 0.51
C GLY A 164 -10.71 -10.21 1.80
N ASP A 165 -11.25 -9.84 2.96
CA ASP A 165 -10.75 -10.30 4.26
C ASP A 165 -10.94 -11.82 4.43
N LEU A 166 -12.09 -12.36 4.05
CA LEU A 166 -12.33 -13.81 4.03
C LEU A 166 -11.37 -14.55 3.09
N ALA A 167 -11.04 -13.95 1.95
CA ALA A 167 -10.10 -14.53 1.00
C ALA A 167 -8.67 -14.50 1.54
N ALA A 168 -8.26 -13.44 2.23
CA ALA A 168 -6.99 -13.37 2.91
C ALA A 168 -6.87 -14.44 4.02
N GLU A 169 -7.92 -14.63 4.82
CA GLU A 169 -8.00 -15.72 5.81
C GLU A 169 -7.96 -17.11 5.16
N ALA A 170 -8.69 -17.28 4.05
CA ALA A 170 -8.71 -18.52 3.29
C ALA A 170 -7.34 -18.90 2.71
N PHE A 171 -6.53 -17.92 2.33
CA PHE A 171 -5.22 -18.09 1.70
C PHE A 171 -4.08 -18.17 2.71
N TRP A 172 -4.02 -17.21 3.65
CA TRP A 172 -2.93 -17.13 4.62
C TRP A 172 -3.20 -17.95 5.90
N GLY A 173 -4.47 -18.22 6.23
CA GLY A 173 -4.88 -18.74 7.53
C GLY A 173 -4.88 -17.64 8.60
N GLU A 174 -4.98 -18.02 9.86
CA GLU A 174 -5.05 -17.07 10.99
C GLU A 174 -3.65 -16.55 11.36
N ASN A 175 -3.25 -15.42 10.79
CA ASN A 175 -1.97 -14.77 11.05
C ASN A 175 -2.04 -13.25 10.74
N SER A 176 -0.92 -12.56 10.85
CA SER A 176 -0.89 -11.11 10.69
C SER A 176 -1.21 -10.60 9.28
N LEU A 177 -1.03 -11.43 8.23
CA LEU A 177 -1.40 -11.04 6.87
C LEU A 177 -2.91 -11.10 6.62
N SER A 178 -3.61 -12.02 7.28
CA SER A 178 -5.06 -12.18 7.13
C SER A 178 -5.87 -11.23 8.03
N ARG A 179 -5.33 -10.84 9.20
CA ARG A 179 -6.06 -9.94 10.10
C ARG A 179 -6.36 -8.58 9.44
N PRO A 180 -7.57 -8.03 9.58
CA PRO A 180 -7.91 -6.69 9.09
C PRO A 180 -6.97 -5.61 9.63
N ILE A 181 -6.75 -4.53 8.87
CA ILE A 181 -5.94 -3.38 9.31
C ILE A 181 -6.60 -2.66 10.47
N LEU A 182 -7.93 -2.59 10.46
CA LEU A 182 -8.75 -1.96 11.51
C LEU A 182 -8.68 -2.71 12.84
N GLY A 183 -8.22 -3.97 12.85
CA GLY A 183 -8.25 -4.84 14.02
C GLY A 183 -9.62 -5.42 14.29
N THR A 184 -9.89 -5.76 15.57
CA THR A 184 -11.19 -6.23 16.02
C THR A 184 -11.79 -5.25 17.01
N LYS A 185 -13.12 -5.25 17.14
CA LYS A 185 -13.84 -4.43 18.11
C LYS A 185 -13.30 -4.64 19.54
N GLU A 186 -13.08 -5.90 19.93
CA GLU A 186 -12.62 -6.26 21.26
C GLU A 186 -11.22 -5.69 21.55
N ASN A 187 -10.32 -5.72 20.57
CA ASN A 187 -8.99 -5.14 20.71
C ASN A 187 -9.07 -3.62 20.83
N VAL A 188 -9.83 -2.97 19.95
CA VAL A 188 -9.97 -1.51 19.93
C VAL A 188 -10.58 -1.00 21.26
N GLU A 189 -11.62 -1.65 21.78
CA GLU A 189 -12.20 -1.34 23.09
C GLU A 189 -11.18 -1.48 24.22
N GLY A 190 -10.31 -2.51 24.13
CA GLY A 190 -9.33 -2.84 25.17
C GLY A 190 -8.08 -1.98 25.19
N PHE A 191 -7.75 -1.25 24.15
CA PHE A 191 -6.52 -0.46 24.10
C PHE A 191 -6.48 0.65 25.15
N THR A 192 -5.35 0.75 25.81
CA THR A 192 -5.05 1.82 26.76
C THR A 192 -4.10 2.84 26.16
N ARG A 193 -4.04 4.01 26.75
CA ARG A 193 -3.06 5.05 26.41
C ARG A 193 -1.62 4.54 26.49
N GLU A 194 -1.33 3.69 27.47
CA GLU A 194 -0.02 3.08 27.66
C GLU A 194 0.34 2.13 26.52
N ASP A 195 -0.62 1.40 25.96
CA ASP A 195 -0.40 0.51 24.81
C ASP A 195 0.01 1.32 23.58
N LEU A 196 -0.69 2.44 23.32
CA LEU A 196 -0.36 3.35 22.21
C LEU A 196 1.06 3.93 22.37
N PHE A 197 1.39 4.43 23.56
CA PHE A 197 2.75 4.93 23.83
C PHE A 197 3.81 3.83 23.75
N ALA A 198 3.51 2.62 24.19
CA ALA A 198 4.43 1.49 24.08
C ALA A 198 4.70 1.14 22.62
N HIS A 199 3.65 1.14 21.79
CA HIS A 199 3.76 0.92 20.35
C HIS A 199 4.61 2.02 19.66
N VAL A 200 4.33 3.28 19.94
CA VAL A 200 5.11 4.42 19.40
C VAL A 200 6.56 4.32 19.84
N ARG A 201 6.85 4.12 21.12
CA ARG A 201 8.25 3.99 21.61
C ARG A 201 9.00 2.85 20.95
N ARG A 202 8.32 1.75 20.61
CA ARG A 202 8.94 0.57 19.97
C ARG A 202 9.25 0.81 18.50
N TYR A 203 8.33 1.43 17.76
CA TYR A 203 8.40 1.45 16.30
C TYR A 203 8.75 2.80 15.68
N TYR A 204 8.51 3.94 16.38
CA TYR A 204 8.76 5.28 15.83
C TYR A 204 10.19 5.72 16.15
N THR A 205 11.15 4.96 15.64
CA THR A 205 12.58 5.17 15.82
C THR A 205 13.22 5.63 14.50
N LYS A 206 14.33 6.36 14.56
CA LYS A 206 14.97 6.92 13.37
C LYS A 206 15.41 5.84 12.36
N GLU A 207 15.76 4.64 12.83
CA GLU A 207 16.16 3.52 11.98
C GLU A 207 14.96 2.90 11.25
N ASN A 208 13.76 3.02 11.82
CA ASN A 208 12.51 2.49 11.26
C ASN A 208 11.68 3.55 10.54
N ILE A 209 12.16 4.80 10.47
CA ILE A 209 11.50 5.92 9.80
C ILE A 209 12.28 6.32 8.55
N VAL A 210 11.51 6.67 7.52
CA VAL A 210 11.99 7.35 6.32
C VAL A 210 11.17 8.60 6.12
N LEU A 211 11.83 9.74 5.97
CA LEU A 211 11.19 10.93 5.43
C LEU A 211 11.18 10.84 3.91
N SER A 212 10.16 11.41 3.29
CA SER A 212 10.07 11.47 1.83
C SER A 212 9.58 12.83 1.39
N VAL A 213 10.35 13.49 0.54
CA VAL A 213 10.09 14.87 0.13
C VAL A 213 10.15 14.99 -1.39
N VAL A 214 9.10 15.57 -1.97
CA VAL A 214 8.96 15.76 -3.42
C VAL A 214 8.39 17.14 -3.70
N GLY A 215 8.99 17.87 -4.62
CA GLY A 215 8.43 19.14 -5.10
C GLY A 215 9.42 20.30 -5.11
N ASN A 216 8.90 21.51 -5.09
CA ASN A 216 9.69 22.74 -5.20
C ASN A 216 10.24 23.19 -3.85
N VAL A 217 11.18 22.45 -3.32
CA VAL A 217 11.93 22.79 -2.10
C VAL A 217 13.39 22.39 -2.27
N GLU A 218 14.32 23.32 -2.07
CA GLU A 218 15.76 23.07 -2.25
C GLU A 218 16.31 22.10 -1.20
N GLU A 219 17.31 21.30 -1.57
CA GLU A 219 17.97 20.30 -0.73
C GLU A 219 18.43 20.87 0.64
N ARG A 220 19.09 22.02 0.63
CA ARG A 220 19.56 22.62 1.88
C ARG A 220 18.41 22.99 2.82
N GLU A 221 17.27 23.35 2.27
CA GLU A 221 16.07 23.67 3.05
C GLU A 221 15.44 22.39 3.60
N VAL A 222 15.40 21.32 2.82
CA VAL A 222 14.97 20.00 3.29
C VAL A 222 15.83 19.52 4.47
N VAL A 223 17.14 19.63 4.36
CA VAL A 223 18.09 19.29 5.45
C VAL A 223 17.82 20.16 6.68
N ARG A 224 17.73 21.48 6.52
CA ARG A 224 17.47 22.42 7.61
C ARG A 224 16.16 22.09 8.35
N LEU A 225 15.08 21.88 7.61
CA LEU A 225 13.76 21.58 8.18
C LEU A 225 13.75 20.22 8.88
N ALA A 226 14.39 19.22 8.28
CA ALA A 226 14.48 17.90 8.88
C ALA A 226 15.29 17.92 10.19
N GLU A 227 16.44 18.61 10.21
CA GLU A 227 17.28 18.77 11.41
C GLU A 227 16.58 19.60 12.49
N THR A 228 15.75 20.57 12.10
CA THR A 228 15.05 21.46 13.05
C THR A 228 13.87 20.77 13.72
N TYR A 229 13.10 19.99 12.98
CA TYR A 229 11.77 19.53 13.44
C TYR A 229 11.69 18.03 13.74
N PHE A 230 12.56 17.16 13.18
CA PHE A 230 12.43 15.71 13.38
C PHE A 230 13.54 15.15 14.28
N HIS A 231 13.17 14.72 15.49
CA HIS A 231 14.07 14.21 16.51
C HIS A 231 13.56 12.86 17.05
N PHE A 232 13.75 11.82 16.27
CA PHE A 232 13.37 10.48 16.70
C PHE A 232 14.45 9.81 17.53
N ALA A 233 14.04 9.05 18.53
CA ALA A 233 14.94 8.23 19.33
C ALA A 233 15.63 7.16 18.45
N ALA A 234 16.85 6.79 18.80
CA ALA A 234 17.50 5.64 18.21
C ALA A 234 16.85 4.35 18.72
N GLY A 235 16.72 3.34 17.85
CA GLY A 235 16.17 2.03 18.23
C GLY A 235 16.00 1.12 17.04
N ALA A 236 16.74 0.02 17.00
CA ALA A 236 16.53 -1.00 15.99
C ALA A 236 15.21 -1.73 16.22
N VAL A 237 14.45 -1.94 15.16
CA VAL A 237 13.20 -2.71 15.17
C VAL A 237 13.46 -4.06 14.51
N GLU A 238 13.34 -5.11 15.30
CA GLU A 238 13.33 -6.46 14.74
C GLU A 238 11.99 -6.71 14.05
N LYS A 239 12.05 -6.99 12.75
CA LYS A 239 10.89 -7.37 11.95
C LYS A 239 10.87 -8.87 11.77
N THR A 240 9.69 -9.45 11.97
CA THR A 240 9.49 -10.86 11.69
C THR A 240 9.26 -11.03 10.19
N ASP A 241 10.26 -11.57 9.49
CA ASP A 241 10.13 -11.98 8.09
C ASP A 241 9.45 -13.35 8.00
N ALA A 242 8.26 -13.45 8.59
CA ALA A 242 7.50 -14.67 8.58
C ALA A 242 7.02 -15.02 7.17
N VAL A 243 7.16 -16.29 6.82
CA VAL A 243 6.60 -16.89 5.62
C VAL A 243 5.51 -17.85 6.05
N TYR A 244 4.29 -17.62 5.61
CA TYR A 244 3.14 -18.45 5.95
C TYR A 244 2.85 -19.42 4.81
N PRO A 245 2.63 -20.72 5.10
CA PRO A 245 2.22 -21.66 4.07
C PRO A 245 0.84 -21.26 3.54
N ARG A 246 0.71 -21.28 2.21
CA ARG A 246 -0.60 -21.06 1.59
C ARG A 246 -1.59 -22.16 2.00
N LYS A 247 -2.84 -21.76 2.12
CA LYS A 247 -3.98 -22.65 2.23
C LYS A 247 -4.85 -22.49 0.97
N ALA A 248 -5.57 -23.51 0.58
CA ALA A 248 -6.49 -23.47 -0.54
C ALA A 248 -7.87 -23.90 -0.03
N VAL A 249 -8.47 -23.05 0.79
CA VAL A 249 -9.79 -23.30 1.39
C VAL A 249 -10.79 -22.27 0.89
N GLN A 250 -12.06 -22.53 1.11
CA GLN A 250 -13.12 -21.54 0.91
C GLN A 250 -13.58 -21.02 2.27
N ARG A 251 -13.73 -19.68 2.39
CA ARG A 251 -14.43 -19.00 3.46
C ARG A 251 -15.70 -18.38 2.90
N PHE A 252 -16.80 -18.56 3.60
CA PHE A 252 -18.10 -18.07 3.18
C PHE A 252 -18.78 -17.30 4.32
N ARG A 253 -19.32 -16.16 4.00
CA ARG A 253 -20.19 -15.39 4.88
C ARG A 253 -21.54 -15.15 4.20
N LYS A 254 -22.62 -15.61 4.87
CA LYS A 254 -23.96 -15.28 4.44
C LYS A 254 -24.29 -13.84 4.86
N LYS A 255 -24.70 -13.03 3.88
CA LYS A 255 -25.27 -11.68 4.10
C LYS A 255 -26.49 -11.48 3.20
N ASP A 256 -27.41 -10.64 3.67
CA ASP A 256 -28.58 -10.22 2.89
C ASP A 256 -28.16 -9.11 1.92
N VAL A 257 -27.61 -9.51 0.78
CA VAL A 257 -27.07 -8.65 -0.27
C VAL A 257 -27.56 -9.11 -1.63
N GLU A 258 -27.67 -8.18 -2.58
CA GLU A 258 -28.14 -8.50 -3.93
C GLU A 258 -27.10 -9.24 -4.78
N GLN A 259 -25.81 -9.06 -4.46
CA GLN A 259 -24.70 -9.62 -5.22
C GLN A 259 -23.97 -10.73 -4.47
N CYS A 260 -23.39 -11.62 -5.24
CA CYS A 260 -22.39 -12.57 -4.82
C CYS A 260 -21.00 -11.93 -5.09
N ASN A 261 -20.26 -11.63 -4.03
CA ASN A 261 -18.90 -11.07 -4.10
C ASN A 261 -17.91 -12.19 -3.83
N VAL A 262 -17.01 -12.44 -4.77
CA VAL A 262 -16.04 -13.52 -4.68
C VAL A 262 -14.66 -13.00 -4.96
N VAL A 263 -13.70 -13.36 -4.11
CA VAL A 263 -12.27 -13.14 -4.32
C VAL A 263 -11.56 -14.50 -4.40
N LEU A 264 -10.92 -14.72 -5.55
CA LEU A 264 -10.05 -15.88 -5.79
C LEU A 264 -8.61 -15.45 -5.54
N VAL A 265 -7.88 -16.20 -4.73
CA VAL A 265 -6.50 -15.86 -4.35
C VAL A 265 -5.56 -16.98 -4.77
N TYR A 266 -4.62 -16.64 -5.64
CA TYR A 266 -3.55 -17.51 -6.13
C TYR A 266 -2.20 -17.09 -5.55
N ASP A 267 -1.16 -17.90 -5.78
CA ASP A 267 0.21 -17.54 -5.44
C ASP A 267 0.64 -16.29 -6.22
N GLY A 268 1.20 -15.32 -5.52
CA GLY A 268 1.73 -14.10 -6.10
C GLY A 268 3.22 -13.93 -5.83
N LEU A 269 3.72 -12.74 -6.08
CA LEU A 269 5.12 -12.38 -5.92
C LEU A 269 5.32 -11.52 -4.69
N LYS A 270 6.42 -11.76 -3.96
CA LYS A 270 6.86 -10.83 -2.92
C LYS A 270 7.24 -9.48 -3.53
N ARG A 271 7.24 -8.45 -2.72
CA ARG A 271 7.69 -7.12 -3.12
C ARG A 271 9.13 -7.16 -3.64
N TYR A 272 9.38 -6.48 -4.76
CA TYR A 272 10.68 -6.45 -5.46
C TYR A 272 11.19 -7.83 -5.92
N ASP A 273 10.29 -8.78 -6.20
CA ASP A 273 10.64 -9.97 -6.96
C ASP A 273 11.08 -9.58 -8.38
N GLU A 274 12.00 -10.32 -8.97
CA GLU A 274 12.53 -10.04 -10.31
C GLU A 274 11.47 -10.12 -11.42
N ASP A 275 10.37 -10.85 -11.17
CA ASP A 275 9.25 -11.01 -12.09
C ASP A 275 8.11 -10.00 -11.86
N THR A 276 8.26 -9.03 -10.93
CA THR A 276 7.20 -8.07 -10.60
C THR A 276 6.70 -7.29 -11.82
N TYR A 277 7.61 -6.90 -12.72
CA TYR A 277 7.23 -6.15 -13.94
C TYR A 277 6.47 -7.04 -14.93
N ALA A 278 6.84 -8.30 -15.06
CA ALA A 278 6.11 -9.28 -15.85
C ALA A 278 4.70 -9.51 -15.28
N LEU A 279 4.57 -9.58 -13.94
CA LEU A 279 3.27 -9.70 -13.28
C LEU A 279 2.40 -8.48 -13.52
N ASN A 280 2.94 -7.27 -13.46
CA ASN A 280 2.19 -6.04 -13.71
C ASN A 280 1.70 -5.94 -15.16
N VAL A 281 2.54 -6.35 -16.13
CA VAL A 281 2.14 -6.41 -17.54
C VAL A 281 1.06 -7.47 -17.76
N PHE A 282 1.20 -8.62 -17.14
CA PHE A 282 0.18 -9.67 -17.18
C PHE A 282 -1.14 -9.22 -16.53
N ASP A 283 -1.08 -8.55 -15.39
CA ASP A 283 -2.26 -8.02 -14.72
C ASP A 283 -3.05 -7.04 -15.61
N ALA A 284 -2.35 -6.15 -16.31
CA ALA A 284 -2.98 -5.26 -17.29
C ALA A 284 -3.69 -6.02 -18.42
N VAL A 285 -3.19 -7.20 -18.82
CA VAL A 285 -3.82 -8.06 -19.82
C VAL A 285 -5.01 -8.83 -19.26
N LEU A 286 -4.89 -9.36 -18.01
CA LEU A 286 -5.91 -10.23 -17.46
C LEU A 286 -7.11 -9.45 -16.92
N GLY A 287 -6.90 -8.44 -16.06
CA GLY A 287 -7.99 -7.77 -15.34
C GLY A 287 -7.82 -6.26 -15.14
N GLY A 288 -6.69 -5.67 -15.59
CA GLY A 288 -6.32 -4.29 -15.26
C GLY A 288 -7.01 -3.19 -16.10
N GLY A 289 -8.02 -3.49 -16.92
CA GLY A 289 -8.71 -2.49 -17.72
C GLY A 289 -9.84 -3.02 -18.60
N MET A 290 -10.52 -2.11 -19.31
CA MET A 290 -11.68 -2.48 -20.14
C MET A 290 -11.34 -3.40 -21.31
N SER A 291 -10.12 -3.43 -21.80
CA SER A 291 -9.65 -4.35 -22.84
C SER A 291 -9.06 -5.66 -22.29
N SER A 292 -9.12 -5.86 -20.99
CA SER A 292 -8.60 -7.06 -20.32
C SER A 292 -9.46 -8.30 -20.64
N ILE A 293 -8.85 -9.48 -20.50
CA ILE A 293 -9.50 -10.76 -20.82
C ILE A 293 -10.75 -10.97 -19.95
N LEU A 294 -10.65 -10.70 -18.64
CA LEU A 294 -11.77 -10.86 -17.72
C LEU A 294 -12.91 -9.89 -18.05
N PHE A 295 -12.58 -8.62 -18.24
CA PHE A 295 -13.60 -7.61 -18.55
C PHE A 295 -14.34 -7.94 -19.86
N GLN A 296 -13.59 -8.22 -20.93
CA GLN A 296 -14.19 -8.51 -22.23
C GLN A 296 -15.02 -9.79 -22.21
N LYS A 297 -14.48 -10.88 -21.63
CA LYS A 297 -15.17 -12.17 -21.68
C LYS A 297 -16.32 -12.27 -20.69
N VAL A 298 -16.08 -11.86 -19.43
CA VAL A 298 -17.06 -12.10 -18.34
C VAL A 298 -18.12 -11.00 -18.31
N ARG A 299 -17.71 -9.74 -18.50
CA ARG A 299 -18.63 -8.59 -18.41
C ARG A 299 -19.25 -8.24 -19.75
N GLU A 300 -18.46 -7.96 -20.79
CA GLU A 300 -18.97 -7.43 -22.06
C GLU A 300 -19.65 -8.53 -22.91
N GLU A 301 -18.97 -9.65 -23.15
CA GLU A 301 -19.46 -10.69 -24.05
C GLU A 301 -20.60 -11.52 -23.41
N LEU A 302 -20.42 -11.93 -22.15
CA LEU A 302 -21.36 -12.86 -21.50
C LEU A 302 -22.31 -12.17 -20.52
N GLY A 303 -22.05 -10.91 -20.14
CA GLY A 303 -22.90 -10.16 -19.21
C GLY A 303 -23.07 -10.82 -17.84
N LEU A 304 -22.03 -11.53 -17.38
CA LEU A 304 -22.10 -12.34 -16.16
C LEU A 304 -21.81 -11.54 -14.89
N ALA A 305 -21.07 -10.45 -14.98
CA ALA A 305 -20.67 -9.64 -13.82
C ALA A 305 -20.77 -8.15 -14.12
N TYR A 306 -21.06 -7.35 -13.09
CA TYR A 306 -20.94 -5.91 -13.15
C TYR A 306 -19.50 -5.47 -12.96
N SER A 307 -18.80 -6.10 -12.03
CA SER A 307 -17.39 -5.84 -11.72
C SER A 307 -16.59 -7.13 -11.79
N VAL A 308 -15.49 -7.10 -12.55
CA VAL A 308 -14.50 -8.18 -12.58
C VAL A 308 -13.14 -7.57 -12.89
N TYR A 309 -12.14 -7.87 -12.05
CA TYR A 309 -10.78 -7.38 -12.21
C TYR A 309 -9.77 -8.29 -11.50
N SER A 310 -8.50 -8.08 -11.77
CA SER A 310 -7.41 -8.75 -11.07
C SER A 310 -6.45 -7.71 -10.47
N TYR A 311 -5.68 -8.12 -9.47
CA TYR A 311 -4.64 -7.29 -8.86
C TYR A 311 -3.61 -8.13 -8.11
N PRO A 312 -2.32 -7.73 -8.12
CA PRO A 312 -1.29 -8.30 -7.27
C PRO A 312 -1.33 -7.68 -5.87
N ALA A 313 -1.16 -8.51 -4.83
CA ALA A 313 -0.96 -8.10 -3.45
C ALA A 313 0.43 -8.56 -2.99
N SER A 314 1.41 -7.64 -3.00
CA SER A 314 2.81 -7.94 -2.73
C SER A 314 3.26 -7.36 -1.40
N TYR A 315 3.78 -8.21 -0.53
CA TYR A 315 4.35 -7.86 0.76
C TYR A 315 5.87 -8.15 0.76
N ARG A 316 6.59 -7.73 1.80
CA ARG A 316 8.07 -7.88 1.84
C ARG A 316 8.56 -9.31 1.71
N THR A 317 7.83 -10.29 2.27
CA THR A 317 8.24 -11.70 2.28
C THR A 317 7.44 -12.59 1.35
N MET A 318 6.25 -12.21 0.99
CA MET A 318 5.27 -13.03 0.26
C MET A 318 4.38 -12.16 -0.63
N GLY A 319 3.56 -12.82 -1.46
CA GLY A 319 2.54 -12.15 -2.24
C GLY A 319 1.39 -13.07 -2.61
N ALA A 320 0.33 -12.45 -3.07
CA ALA A 320 -0.85 -13.10 -3.63
C ALA A 320 -1.20 -12.45 -4.97
N TYR A 321 -1.92 -13.18 -5.80
CA TYR A 321 -2.54 -12.67 -7.01
C TYR A 321 -4.04 -12.91 -6.93
N CYS A 322 -4.82 -11.85 -7.00
CA CYS A 322 -6.23 -11.87 -6.70
C CYS A 322 -7.08 -11.63 -7.96
N ILE A 323 -8.21 -12.32 -8.06
CA ILE A 323 -9.29 -12.05 -9.03
C ILE A 323 -10.55 -11.80 -8.24
N TYR A 324 -11.14 -10.61 -8.41
CA TYR A 324 -12.43 -10.25 -7.84
C TYR A 324 -13.55 -10.36 -8.88
N ILE A 325 -14.69 -10.82 -8.45
CA ILE A 325 -15.93 -10.79 -9.24
C ILE A 325 -17.13 -10.44 -8.36
N GLY A 326 -17.91 -9.43 -8.80
CA GLY A 326 -19.23 -9.08 -8.28
C GLY A 326 -20.30 -9.48 -9.31
N THR A 327 -21.14 -10.47 -8.97
CA THR A 327 -22.16 -11.03 -9.85
C THR A 327 -23.47 -11.29 -9.11
N THR A 328 -24.53 -11.63 -9.82
CA THR A 328 -25.76 -12.08 -9.16
C THR A 328 -25.67 -13.55 -8.75
N PRO A 329 -26.33 -13.99 -7.67
CA PRO A 329 -26.32 -15.40 -7.24
C PRO A 329 -26.68 -16.38 -8.37
N ALA A 330 -27.66 -16.04 -9.19
CA ALA A 330 -28.10 -16.87 -10.33
C ALA A 330 -27.02 -17.06 -11.41
N LYS A 331 -26.06 -16.14 -11.54
CA LYS A 331 -24.99 -16.20 -12.53
C LYS A 331 -23.64 -16.65 -11.94
N ALA A 332 -23.54 -16.83 -10.63
CA ALA A 332 -22.28 -17.08 -9.95
C ALA A 332 -21.58 -18.34 -10.47
N ASP A 333 -22.28 -19.47 -10.58
CA ASP A 333 -21.67 -20.72 -11.06
C ASP A 333 -21.11 -20.59 -12.48
N ILE A 334 -21.88 -20.05 -13.41
CA ILE A 334 -21.42 -19.90 -14.80
C ILE A 334 -20.28 -18.87 -14.91
N ALA A 335 -20.30 -17.82 -14.10
CA ALA A 335 -19.24 -16.82 -14.07
C ALA A 335 -17.93 -17.43 -13.55
N LEU A 336 -17.98 -18.18 -12.46
CA LEU A 336 -16.81 -18.86 -11.88
C LEU A 336 -16.25 -19.93 -12.83
N ARG A 337 -17.09 -20.74 -13.48
CA ARG A 337 -16.64 -21.70 -14.51
C ARG A 337 -16.00 -20.98 -15.70
N THR A 338 -16.51 -19.83 -16.08
CA THR A 338 -15.91 -19.03 -17.15
C THR A 338 -14.51 -18.54 -16.74
N ILE A 339 -14.35 -18.05 -15.50
CA ILE A 339 -13.03 -17.65 -14.98
C ILE A 339 -12.09 -18.86 -14.90
N ALA A 340 -12.56 -20.00 -14.37
CA ALA A 340 -11.77 -21.23 -14.34
C ALA A 340 -11.28 -21.64 -15.73
N LYS A 341 -12.15 -21.57 -16.73
CA LYS A 341 -11.81 -21.86 -18.13
C LYS A 341 -10.78 -20.87 -18.69
N ILE A 342 -10.90 -19.57 -18.38
CA ILE A 342 -9.90 -18.56 -18.76
C ILE A 342 -8.56 -18.90 -18.15
N VAL A 343 -8.50 -19.24 -16.87
CA VAL A 343 -7.27 -19.62 -16.16
C VAL A 343 -6.63 -20.85 -16.80
N GLU A 344 -7.41 -21.89 -17.09
CA GLU A 344 -6.90 -23.11 -17.75
C GLU A 344 -6.40 -22.83 -19.18
N ASP A 345 -7.10 -22.01 -19.95
CA ASP A 345 -6.64 -21.61 -21.28
C ASP A 345 -5.33 -20.81 -21.22
N LEU A 346 -5.17 -19.92 -20.23
CA LEU A 346 -3.93 -19.17 -19.99
C LEU A 346 -2.77 -20.08 -19.55
N LYS A 347 -3.01 -21.07 -18.70
CA LYS A 347 -2.00 -22.09 -18.33
C LYS A 347 -1.53 -22.88 -19.55
N ALA A 348 -2.47 -23.27 -20.41
CA ALA A 348 -2.18 -24.11 -21.56
C ALA A 348 -1.49 -23.36 -22.72
N LYS A 349 -1.94 -22.15 -23.01
CA LYS A 349 -1.56 -21.39 -24.22
C LYS A 349 -0.73 -20.13 -23.93
N GLY A 350 -0.80 -19.61 -22.71
CA GLY A 350 -0.26 -18.29 -22.34
C GLY A 350 -1.05 -17.14 -22.97
N ILE A 351 -0.44 -15.98 -23.03
CA ILE A 351 -0.90 -14.81 -23.81
C ILE A 351 -0.10 -14.72 -25.11
N ASP A 352 -0.63 -14.01 -26.10
CA ASP A 352 0.07 -13.74 -27.35
C ASP A 352 0.86 -12.43 -27.30
N ARG A 353 1.63 -12.16 -28.38
CA ARG A 353 2.47 -10.97 -28.51
C ARG A 353 1.65 -9.67 -28.52
N GLU A 354 0.50 -9.66 -29.18
CA GLU A 354 -0.36 -8.48 -29.25
C GLU A 354 -0.91 -8.12 -27.88
N GLN A 355 -1.37 -9.10 -27.13
CA GLN A 355 -1.83 -8.94 -25.73
C GLN A 355 -0.71 -8.40 -24.85
N MET A 356 0.50 -8.97 -24.96
CA MET A 356 1.67 -8.51 -24.20
C MET A 356 2.01 -7.05 -24.51
N GLU A 357 2.10 -6.67 -25.80
CA GLU A 357 2.45 -5.29 -26.19
C GLU A 357 1.38 -4.28 -25.70
N ARG A 358 0.11 -4.63 -25.78
CA ARG A 358 -0.97 -3.81 -25.21
C ARG A 358 -0.83 -3.66 -23.71
N GLY A 359 -0.62 -4.75 -22.97
CA GLY A 359 -0.42 -4.73 -21.52
C GLY A 359 0.81 -3.93 -21.13
N ARG A 360 1.92 -4.08 -21.85
CA ARG A 360 3.16 -3.31 -21.63
C ARG A 360 2.93 -1.81 -21.84
N THR A 361 2.26 -1.43 -22.91
CA THR A 361 1.92 -0.03 -23.21
C THR A 361 1.05 0.56 -22.09
N GLN A 362 0.03 -0.17 -21.65
CA GLN A 362 -0.85 0.27 -20.57
C GLN A 362 -0.09 0.42 -19.25
N THR A 363 0.75 -0.55 -18.91
CA THR A 363 1.58 -0.51 -17.68
C THR A 363 2.53 0.67 -17.70
N LEU A 364 3.22 0.92 -18.84
CA LEU A 364 4.10 2.07 -19.01
C LEU A 364 3.36 3.40 -18.87
N SER A 365 2.20 3.54 -19.51
CA SER A 365 1.42 4.77 -19.45
C SER A 365 0.93 5.04 -18.03
N ASN A 366 0.37 4.04 -17.35
CA ASN A 366 -0.09 4.17 -15.97
C ASN A 366 1.07 4.52 -15.03
N TYR A 367 2.25 3.94 -15.27
CA TYR A 367 3.44 4.23 -14.49
C TYR A 367 3.88 5.69 -14.68
N VAL A 368 4.00 6.15 -15.93
CA VAL A 368 4.40 7.53 -16.25
C VAL A 368 3.40 8.54 -15.66
N PHE A 369 2.09 8.34 -15.85
CA PHE A 369 1.06 9.21 -15.27
C PHE A 369 1.12 9.24 -13.73
N GLY A 370 1.41 8.08 -13.11
CA GLY A 370 1.61 8.02 -11.67
C GLY A 370 2.82 8.85 -11.20
N MET A 371 3.88 8.91 -11.99
CA MET A 371 5.10 9.66 -11.66
C MET A 371 4.97 11.18 -11.87
N GLU A 372 3.94 11.65 -12.55
CA GLU A 372 3.60 13.08 -12.63
C GLU A 372 2.96 13.60 -11.32
N ASN A 373 2.45 12.71 -10.48
CA ASN A 373 1.82 13.05 -9.20
C ASN A 373 2.84 12.98 -8.05
N GLY A 374 3.14 14.14 -7.43
CA GLY A 374 4.11 14.24 -6.34
C GLY A 374 3.81 13.33 -5.14
N MET A 375 2.54 13.10 -4.81
CA MET A 375 2.14 12.17 -3.76
C MET A 375 2.48 10.72 -4.09
N SER A 376 2.29 10.32 -5.35
CA SER A 376 2.67 8.98 -5.82
C SER A 376 4.18 8.78 -5.77
N VAL A 377 4.95 9.76 -6.25
CA VAL A 377 6.43 9.74 -6.19
C VAL A 377 6.89 9.65 -4.73
N MET A 378 6.34 10.47 -3.84
CA MET A 378 6.65 10.46 -2.41
C MET A 378 6.46 9.06 -1.79
N ARG A 379 5.34 8.38 -2.09
CA ARG A 379 5.05 7.03 -1.57
C ARG A 379 5.99 5.97 -2.15
N VAL A 380 6.30 6.04 -3.44
CA VAL A 380 7.15 5.06 -4.12
C VAL A 380 8.60 5.18 -3.66
N GLN A 381 9.16 6.40 -3.61
CA GLN A 381 10.55 6.62 -3.18
C GLN A 381 10.74 6.31 -1.68
N ALA A 382 9.76 6.63 -0.81
CA ALA A 382 9.80 6.25 0.59
C ALA A 382 9.90 4.73 0.76
N ARG A 383 9.07 4.00 0.03
CA ARG A 383 9.03 2.54 0.02
C ARG A 383 10.31 1.93 -0.50
N ARG A 384 10.89 2.48 -1.58
CA ARG A 384 12.18 2.03 -2.13
C ARG A 384 13.30 2.20 -1.10
N LEU A 385 13.38 3.37 -0.47
CA LEU A 385 14.38 3.65 0.55
C LEU A 385 14.19 2.78 1.80
N MET A 386 12.94 2.58 2.25
CA MET A 386 12.62 1.79 3.44
C MET A 386 13.01 0.32 3.29
N TYR A 387 12.68 -0.31 2.16
CA TYR A 387 12.82 -1.77 1.99
C TYR A 387 14.07 -2.19 1.23
N LYS A 388 14.64 -1.32 0.39
CA LYS A 388 15.86 -1.61 -0.38
C LYS A 388 17.07 -0.80 0.09
N GLY A 389 16.87 0.30 0.81
CA GLY A 389 17.95 1.23 1.13
C GLY A 389 18.49 1.99 -0.09
N GLU A 390 17.74 2.03 -1.19
CA GLU A 390 18.15 2.55 -2.49
C GLU A 390 17.34 3.79 -2.85
N ALA A 391 17.94 4.69 -3.64
CA ALA A 391 17.20 5.76 -4.28
C ALA A 391 16.26 5.19 -5.35
N PHE A 392 15.15 5.87 -5.56
CA PHE A 392 14.19 5.50 -6.59
C PHE A 392 14.64 6.09 -7.93
N ASP A 393 14.65 5.28 -8.99
CA ASP A 393 15.02 5.69 -10.34
C ASP A 393 13.88 5.36 -11.31
N VAL A 394 13.26 6.40 -11.87
CA VAL A 394 12.11 6.29 -12.78
C VAL A 394 12.51 5.62 -14.09
N ASP A 395 13.70 5.97 -14.64
CA ASP A 395 14.15 5.43 -15.93
C ASP A 395 14.52 3.94 -15.80
N GLU A 396 15.13 3.55 -14.68
CA GLU A 396 15.40 2.14 -14.38
C GLU A 396 14.11 1.33 -14.38
N GLU A 397 13.07 1.84 -13.71
CA GLU A 397 11.76 1.17 -13.62
C GLU A 397 11.08 1.09 -15.00
N ILE A 398 11.10 2.17 -15.79
CA ILE A 398 10.59 2.21 -17.17
C ILE A 398 11.32 1.18 -18.05
N ASN A 399 12.65 1.09 -17.95
CA ASN A 399 13.43 0.14 -18.73
C ASN A 399 13.09 -1.31 -18.36
N LYS A 400 12.93 -1.62 -17.08
CA LYS A 400 12.50 -2.95 -16.63
C LYS A 400 11.12 -3.36 -17.18
N ILE A 401 10.16 -2.41 -17.27
CA ILE A 401 8.86 -2.68 -17.90
C ILE A 401 9.05 -2.94 -19.42
N LYS A 402 9.91 -2.17 -20.11
CA LYS A 402 10.19 -2.35 -21.55
C LYS A 402 10.88 -3.68 -21.85
N GLU A 403 11.70 -4.19 -20.95
CA GLU A 403 12.46 -5.44 -21.08
C GLU A 403 11.64 -6.70 -20.82
N VAL A 404 10.39 -6.57 -20.35
CA VAL A 404 9.50 -7.72 -20.15
C VAL A 404 9.27 -8.45 -21.47
N ASP A 405 9.55 -9.73 -21.51
CA ASP A 405 9.33 -10.59 -22.67
C ASP A 405 8.16 -11.57 -22.50
N LEU A 406 7.71 -12.13 -23.63
CA LEU A 406 6.54 -13.02 -23.68
C LEU A 406 6.79 -14.35 -22.96
N ASP A 407 7.98 -14.91 -23.10
CA ASP A 407 8.31 -16.21 -22.52
C ASP A 407 8.32 -16.11 -20.99
N LYS A 408 8.86 -14.99 -20.47
CA LYS A 408 8.84 -14.69 -19.02
C LYS A 408 7.41 -14.59 -18.48
N ILE A 409 6.52 -13.87 -19.18
CA ILE A 409 5.11 -13.76 -18.78
C ILE A 409 4.44 -15.15 -18.82
N ASN A 410 4.63 -15.92 -19.90
CA ASN A 410 3.98 -17.22 -20.03
C ASN A 410 4.51 -18.26 -19.02
N ALA A 411 5.76 -18.17 -18.62
CA ALA A 411 6.30 -18.97 -17.52
C ALA A 411 5.69 -18.55 -16.17
N LEU A 412 5.54 -17.24 -15.95
CA LEU A 412 4.93 -16.69 -14.74
C LEU A 412 3.46 -17.08 -14.60
N ILE A 413 2.66 -17.03 -15.67
CA ILE A 413 1.26 -17.47 -15.69
C ILE A 413 1.13 -18.90 -15.15
N LYS A 414 1.98 -19.82 -15.60
CA LYS A 414 1.99 -21.21 -15.14
C LYS A 414 2.33 -21.32 -13.65
N ARG A 415 3.24 -20.49 -13.16
CA ARG A 415 3.64 -20.43 -11.74
C ARG A 415 2.51 -19.90 -10.85
N VAL A 416 1.89 -18.79 -11.24
CA VAL A 416 0.80 -18.16 -10.49
C VAL A 416 -0.41 -19.08 -10.39
N PHE A 417 -0.81 -19.69 -11.48
CA PHE A 417 -1.98 -20.57 -11.53
C PHE A 417 -1.65 -22.06 -11.37
N ALA A 418 -0.49 -22.42 -10.80
CA ALA A 418 -0.07 -23.79 -10.61
C ALA A 418 -1.03 -24.63 -9.76
N ALA A 419 -1.69 -23.99 -8.81
CA ALA A 419 -2.59 -24.66 -7.88
C ALA A 419 -3.96 -23.94 -7.82
N ALA A 420 -4.98 -24.64 -7.34
CA ALA A 420 -6.33 -24.09 -7.15
C ALA A 420 -6.30 -22.89 -6.19
N PRO A 421 -7.18 -21.88 -6.37
CA PRO A 421 -7.23 -20.71 -5.53
C PRO A 421 -7.77 -21.00 -4.13
N ALA A 422 -7.42 -20.17 -3.15
CA ALA A 422 -8.25 -19.96 -1.98
C ALA A 422 -9.39 -18.99 -2.34
N VAL A 423 -10.51 -19.06 -1.63
CA VAL A 423 -11.71 -18.33 -2.01
C VAL A 423 -12.39 -17.69 -0.82
N GLY A 424 -12.62 -16.37 -0.92
CA GLY A 424 -13.51 -15.63 -0.03
C GLY A 424 -14.83 -15.32 -0.71
N VAL A 425 -15.97 -15.55 -0.04
CA VAL A 425 -17.30 -15.39 -0.61
C VAL A 425 -18.22 -14.68 0.36
N VAL A 426 -18.90 -13.65 -0.12
CA VAL A 426 -20.03 -13.02 0.55
C VAL A 426 -21.23 -13.06 -0.38
N ALA A 427 -22.29 -13.75 0.04
CA ALA A 427 -23.50 -13.91 -0.79
C ALA A 427 -24.74 -14.20 0.09
N PRO A 428 -25.98 -14.02 -0.45
CA PRO A 428 -27.20 -14.35 0.28
C PRO A 428 -27.40 -15.86 0.49
N GLU A 429 -26.81 -16.69 -0.39
CA GLU A 429 -26.87 -18.14 -0.32
C GLU A 429 -25.48 -18.74 -0.54
N TYR A 430 -25.27 -19.96 -0.03
CA TYR A 430 -23.99 -20.66 -0.20
C TYR A 430 -23.69 -20.92 -1.68
N VAL A 431 -22.47 -20.62 -2.10
CA VAL A 431 -21.92 -20.89 -3.42
C VAL A 431 -20.68 -21.77 -3.27
N ASP A 432 -20.69 -22.94 -3.87
CA ASP A 432 -19.52 -23.84 -3.91
C ASP A 432 -18.54 -23.39 -5.00
N CYS A 433 -17.73 -22.39 -4.68
CA CYS A 433 -16.73 -21.90 -5.61
C CYS A 433 -15.53 -22.89 -5.72
N LYS A 434 -15.18 -23.55 -4.61
CA LYS A 434 -14.02 -24.44 -4.57
C LYS A 434 -14.22 -25.64 -5.49
N GLY A 435 -15.40 -26.26 -5.49
CA GLY A 435 -15.72 -27.39 -6.38
C GLY A 435 -15.56 -27.05 -7.87
N VAL A 436 -15.71 -25.79 -8.26
CA VAL A 436 -15.49 -25.34 -9.65
C VAL A 436 -13.99 -25.44 -10.05
N PHE A 437 -13.08 -25.17 -9.13
CA PHE A 437 -11.63 -25.15 -9.41
C PHE A 437 -10.94 -26.47 -9.08
N ASP A 438 -11.46 -27.29 -8.16
CA ASP A 438 -10.93 -28.62 -7.83
C ASP A 438 -11.36 -29.70 -8.84
N GLY A 439 -12.49 -29.52 -9.53
CA GLY A 439 -13.07 -30.52 -10.45
C GLY A 439 -12.41 -30.59 -11.84
N ASN A 440 -11.39 -29.80 -12.11
CA ASN A 440 -10.67 -29.73 -13.39
C ASN A 440 -9.28 -30.41 -13.33
N GLN A 441 -9.04 -31.32 -12.36
CA GLN A 441 -7.84 -32.13 -12.30
C GLN A 441 -7.98 -33.46 -13.07
#